data_c9bfd4988a963b4a978d1587e4c5ea26
#
_entry.id   c9bfd4988a963b4a978d1587e4c5ea26
#
_cell.length_a   1.000
_cell.length_b   1.000
_cell.length_c   1.000
_cell.angle_alpha   90.00
_cell.angle_beta   90.00
_cell.angle_gamma   90.00
#
_symmetry.space_group_name_H-M   'P 1'
#
loop_
_entity.id
_entity.type
_entity.pdbx_description
1 polymer ?
#
loop_
_entity_poly.entity_id
_entity_poly.type
_entity_poly.pdbx_seq_one_letter_code
_entity_poly.pdbx_strand_id
1 'polypeptide(L)'
;VDILKESSNNKIIINLPATVEMSTANIYGDQIEWMSENFKNRENICLSLHPHNDRGTAIAASEFGLMAGADRVEGTLFGNGERTGNVDIVTLALNMYSQGINPNLDFSQINNVMREVEYCNQLPVHPRHPYAGDLVFTAFSGSHQDAIKKGLNALRSSNDPQWEVPYLPIDPADLGRTYEAVVRINSQSGKGGVAFLLEK
;
A
#
# COMPACT_ATOMS: atom_id res chain seq x y z
N VAL A 1 -10.05 13.21 -28.24
CA VAL A 1 -11.12 13.20 -27.23
C VAL A 1 -12.36 13.84 -27.78
N ASP A 2 -12.30 15.06 -28.32
CA ASP A 2 -13.48 15.78 -28.83
C ASP A 2 -14.20 15.01 -29.95
N ILE A 3 -13.45 14.38 -30.86
CA ILE A 3 -14.00 13.56 -31.96
C ILE A 3 -14.78 12.34 -31.44
N LEU A 4 -14.29 11.70 -30.39
CA LEU A 4 -14.93 10.51 -29.81
C LEU A 4 -16.21 10.88 -29.05
N LYS A 5 -16.33 12.10 -28.54
CA LYS A 5 -17.52 12.59 -27.84
C LYS A 5 -18.72 12.89 -28.76
N GLU A 6 -18.45 13.32 -29.97
CA GLU A 6 -19.52 13.55 -30.94
C GLU A 6 -20.27 12.25 -31.30
N SER A 7 -19.65 11.09 -31.01
CA SER A 7 -20.20 9.78 -31.36
C SER A 7 -20.68 8.94 -30.15
N SER A 8 -20.44 9.34 -28.90
CA SER A 8 -20.81 8.53 -27.73
C SER A 8 -20.91 9.35 -26.44
N ASN A 9 -21.92 9.07 -25.62
CA ASN A 9 -22.05 9.57 -24.25
C ASN A 9 -21.25 8.73 -23.23
N ASN A 10 -20.49 7.74 -23.67
CA ASN A 10 -19.69 6.88 -22.79
C ASN A 10 -18.45 7.62 -22.27
N LYS A 11 -18.05 7.31 -21.06
CA LYS A 11 -16.75 7.78 -20.54
C LYS A 11 -15.59 7.18 -21.36
N ILE A 12 -14.60 8.02 -21.62
CA ILE A 12 -13.36 7.63 -22.30
C ILE A 12 -12.28 7.46 -21.25
N ILE A 13 -11.56 6.36 -21.29
CA ILE A 13 -10.41 6.15 -20.44
C ILE A 13 -9.17 6.65 -21.18
N ILE A 14 -8.46 7.59 -20.57
CA ILE A 14 -7.13 8.02 -21.02
C ILE A 14 -6.12 7.50 -20.03
N ASN A 15 -5.24 6.60 -20.51
CA ASN A 15 -4.20 6.00 -19.71
C ASN A 15 -2.88 6.74 -19.91
N LEU A 16 -2.26 7.16 -18.81
CA LEU A 16 -0.99 7.88 -18.79
C LEU A 16 0.08 7.00 -18.12
N PRO A 17 0.79 6.17 -18.90
CA PRO A 17 1.81 5.29 -18.34
C PRO A 17 3.10 6.04 -18.01
N ALA A 18 3.70 5.72 -16.86
CA ALA A 18 5.09 6.05 -16.54
C ALA A 18 5.95 4.81 -16.79
N THR A 19 6.25 4.51 -18.06
CA THR A 19 6.73 3.22 -18.53
C THR A 19 8.06 2.78 -17.91
N VAL A 20 8.96 3.73 -17.61
CA VAL A 20 10.27 3.49 -16.97
C VAL A 20 10.59 4.53 -15.89
N GLU A 21 9.58 5.18 -15.35
CA GLU A 21 9.72 6.22 -14.32
C GLU A 21 10.81 7.26 -14.66
N MET A 22 10.75 7.89 -15.83
CA MET A 22 11.77 8.85 -16.28
C MET A 22 11.85 10.10 -15.40
N SER A 23 10.74 10.47 -14.74
CA SER A 23 10.68 11.62 -13.83
C SER A 23 10.57 11.19 -12.37
N THR A 24 10.74 12.13 -11.45
CA THR A 24 10.41 11.94 -10.04
C THR A 24 8.91 11.93 -9.83
N ALA A 25 8.45 11.34 -8.73
CA ALA A 25 7.01 11.14 -8.44
C ALA A 25 6.22 12.46 -8.41
N ASN A 26 6.79 13.54 -7.86
CA ASN A 26 6.17 14.87 -7.87
C ASN A 26 6.00 15.44 -9.27
N ILE A 27 7.01 15.31 -10.14
CA ILE A 27 6.91 15.76 -11.54
C ILE A 27 5.85 14.97 -12.31
N TYR A 28 5.72 13.67 -12.02
CA TYR A 28 4.62 12.89 -12.59
C TYR A 28 3.26 13.42 -12.10
N GLY A 29 3.13 13.75 -10.82
CA GLY A 29 1.94 14.41 -10.27
C GLY A 29 1.62 15.71 -10.98
N ASP A 30 2.62 16.61 -11.17
CA ASP A 30 2.44 17.88 -11.89
C ASP A 30 1.95 17.65 -13.34
N GLN A 31 2.46 16.62 -14.03
CA GLN A 31 2.00 16.24 -15.38
C GLN A 31 0.52 15.81 -15.37
N ILE A 32 0.11 15.02 -14.36
CA ILE A 32 -1.27 14.57 -14.21
C ILE A 32 -2.21 15.74 -13.92
N GLU A 33 -1.81 16.65 -13.03
CA GLU A 33 -2.58 17.87 -12.73
C GLU A 33 -2.78 18.70 -13.98
N TRP A 34 -1.69 18.99 -14.71
CA TRP A 34 -1.75 19.72 -15.96
C TRP A 34 -2.69 19.06 -16.97
N MET A 35 -2.62 17.73 -17.14
CA MET A 35 -3.52 16.99 -18.05
C MET A 35 -4.96 17.08 -17.58
N SER A 36 -5.21 16.90 -16.29
CA SER A 36 -6.55 16.98 -15.71
C SER A 36 -7.20 18.34 -15.93
N GLU A 37 -6.44 19.42 -15.78
CA GLU A 37 -6.92 20.79 -15.96
C GLU A 37 -7.12 21.19 -17.43
N ASN A 38 -6.34 20.61 -18.35
CA ASN A 38 -6.36 20.99 -19.76
C ASN A 38 -7.25 20.10 -20.65
N PHE A 39 -7.79 19.00 -20.13
CA PHE A 39 -8.78 18.20 -20.85
C PHE A 39 -10.12 18.94 -20.92
N LYS A 40 -10.57 19.22 -22.13
CA LYS A 40 -11.95 19.65 -22.34
C LYS A 40 -12.92 18.52 -21.95
N ASN A 41 -14.02 18.88 -21.30
CA ASN A 41 -15.04 17.91 -20.85
C ASN A 41 -14.45 16.83 -19.92
N ARG A 42 -13.67 17.27 -18.94
CA ARG A 42 -12.98 16.41 -17.98
C ARG A 42 -13.90 15.39 -17.29
N GLU A 43 -15.16 15.76 -17.06
CA GLU A 43 -16.19 14.94 -16.43
C GLU A 43 -16.55 13.65 -17.20
N ASN A 44 -16.22 13.60 -18.49
CA ASN A 44 -16.43 12.40 -19.33
C ASN A 44 -15.17 11.59 -19.57
N ILE A 45 -14.07 11.94 -18.91
CA ILE A 45 -12.79 11.27 -19.02
C ILE A 45 -12.51 10.54 -17.70
N CYS A 46 -12.15 9.27 -17.80
CA CYS A 46 -11.48 8.55 -16.72
C CYS A 46 -9.97 8.66 -16.95
N LEU A 47 -9.31 9.50 -16.16
CA LEU A 47 -7.86 9.67 -16.20
C LEU A 47 -7.22 8.55 -15.41
N SER A 48 -6.56 7.63 -16.09
CA SER A 48 -5.99 6.42 -15.53
C SER A 48 -4.47 6.48 -15.52
N LEU A 49 -3.87 6.12 -14.41
CA LEU A 49 -2.42 6.05 -14.22
C LEU A 49 -1.94 4.62 -14.38
N HIS A 50 -0.74 4.45 -14.96
CA HIS A 50 -0.11 3.15 -15.11
C HIS A 50 1.40 3.26 -14.82
N PRO A 51 1.80 3.51 -13.56
CA PRO A 51 3.21 3.61 -13.21
C PRO A 51 3.89 2.24 -13.16
N HIS A 52 5.09 2.15 -13.73
CA HIS A 52 6.07 1.10 -13.44
C HIS A 52 6.94 1.51 -12.26
N ASN A 53 7.75 0.58 -11.76
CA ASN A 53 8.53 0.74 -10.52
C ASN A 53 10.05 0.77 -10.76
N ASP A 54 10.50 1.28 -11.89
CA ASP A 54 11.91 1.25 -12.30
C ASP A 54 12.83 2.08 -11.38
N ARG A 55 12.28 3.09 -10.70
CA ARG A 55 12.99 3.88 -9.70
C ARG A 55 12.63 3.49 -8.26
N GLY A 56 11.71 2.53 -8.07
CA GLY A 56 11.18 2.18 -6.75
C GLY A 56 10.19 3.20 -6.18
N THR A 57 9.60 4.08 -7.01
CA THR A 57 8.73 5.18 -6.56
C THR A 57 7.31 5.11 -7.14
N ALA A 58 6.91 3.98 -7.74
CA ALA A 58 5.61 3.85 -8.39
C ALA A 58 4.42 4.14 -7.45
N ILE A 59 4.52 3.74 -6.18
CA ILE A 59 3.48 4.02 -5.17
C ILE A 59 3.37 5.52 -4.95
N ALA A 60 4.49 6.21 -4.67
CA ALA A 60 4.49 7.65 -4.48
C ALA A 60 4.00 8.39 -5.72
N ALA A 61 4.39 7.95 -6.92
CA ALA A 61 3.90 8.52 -8.18
C ALA A 61 2.38 8.37 -8.32
N SER A 62 1.83 7.21 -7.92
CA SER A 62 0.38 6.99 -7.92
C SER A 62 -0.35 7.85 -6.89
N GLU A 63 0.18 7.99 -5.69
CA GLU A 63 -0.38 8.85 -4.64
C GLU A 63 -0.41 10.31 -5.10
N PHE A 64 0.70 10.85 -5.63
CA PHE A 64 0.73 12.19 -6.20
C PHE A 64 -0.23 12.36 -7.37
N GLY A 65 -0.31 11.38 -8.26
CA GLY A 65 -1.23 11.43 -9.38
C GLY A 65 -2.71 11.41 -8.97
N LEU A 66 -3.07 10.63 -7.95
CA LEU A 66 -4.43 10.65 -7.39
C LEU A 66 -4.76 12.01 -6.74
N MET A 67 -3.83 12.57 -5.97
CA MET A 67 -3.99 13.93 -5.42
C MET A 67 -4.08 15.00 -6.50
N ALA A 68 -3.43 14.79 -7.63
CA ALA A 68 -3.46 15.67 -8.80
C ALA A 68 -4.72 15.52 -9.68
N GLY A 69 -5.67 14.67 -9.29
CA GLY A 69 -6.98 14.55 -9.94
C GLY A 69 -7.12 13.37 -10.91
N ALA A 70 -6.28 12.34 -10.82
CA ALA A 70 -6.52 11.08 -11.50
C ALA A 70 -7.73 10.35 -10.90
N ASP A 71 -8.45 9.61 -11.74
CA ASP A 71 -9.65 8.86 -11.35
C ASP A 71 -9.36 7.39 -11.06
N ARG A 72 -8.26 6.85 -11.60
CA ARG A 72 -7.95 5.42 -11.55
C ARG A 72 -6.45 5.17 -11.58
N VAL A 73 -6.03 4.11 -10.90
CA VAL A 73 -4.66 3.56 -11.01
C VAL A 73 -4.74 2.13 -11.50
N GLU A 74 -3.87 1.77 -12.43
CA GLU A 74 -3.65 0.41 -12.91
C GLU A 74 -2.32 -0.09 -12.39
N GLY A 75 -2.34 -1.26 -11.79
CA GLY A 75 -1.16 -1.89 -11.23
C GLY A 75 -1.36 -3.38 -11.06
N THR A 76 -0.51 -4.00 -10.26
CA THR A 76 -0.55 -5.44 -10.02
C THR A 76 -0.50 -5.73 -8.52
N LEU A 77 -1.04 -6.88 -8.12
CA LEU A 77 -0.90 -7.33 -6.74
C LEU A 77 0.58 -7.63 -6.46
N PHE A 78 1.08 -7.06 -5.38
CA PHE A 78 2.49 -7.16 -4.94
C PHE A 78 3.52 -6.66 -5.95
N GLY A 79 3.12 -5.80 -6.88
CA GLY A 79 4.01 -5.12 -7.81
C GLY A 79 4.61 -6.00 -8.91
N ASN A 80 4.06 -7.18 -9.18
CA ASN A 80 4.54 -8.02 -10.26
C ASN A 80 4.42 -7.33 -11.63
N GLY A 81 5.35 -7.62 -12.54
CA GLY A 81 5.34 -7.04 -13.88
C GLY A 81 6.70 -7.11 -14.56
N GLU A 82 6.82 -6.45 -15.68
CA GLU A 82 8.08 -6.39 -16.42
C GLU A 82 9.17 -5.62 -15.65
N ARG A 83 10.40 -6.01 -15.81
CA ARG A 83 11.61 -5.44 -15.20
C ARG A 83 11.51 -5.40 -13.67
N THR A 84 11.26 -4.24 -13.07
CA THR A 84 11.11 -4.03 -11.63
C THR A 84 9.65 -4.12 -11.16
N GLY A 85 8.72 -4.36 -12.09
CA GLY A 85 7.30 -4.46 -11.84
C GLY A 85 6.51 -3.16 -12.06
N ASN A 86 5.23 -3.23 -11.73
CA ASN A 86 4.28 -2.14 -11.77
C ASN A 86 4.04 -1.57 -10.37
N VAL A 87 3.22 -0.53 -10.26
CA VAL A 87 2.74 -0.09 -8.95
C VAL A 87 2.06 -1.25 -8.24
N ASP A 88 2.41 -1.44 -6.98
CA ASP A 88 1.79 -2.44 -6.11
C ASP A 88 0.45 -1.92 -5.58
N ILE A 89 -0.62 -2.52 -6.07
CA ILE A 89 -2.00 -2.15 -5.69
C ILE A 89 -2.28 -2.47 -4.22
N VAL A 90 -1.68 -3.51 -3.66
CA VAL A 90 -1.85 -3.86 -2.24
C VAL A 90 -1.32 -2.73 -1.35
N THR A 91 -0.09 -2.32 -1.58
CA THR A 91 0.53 -1.24 -0.80
C THR A 91 -0.19 0.09 -1.03
N LEU A 92 -0.52 0.44 -2.27
CA LEU A 92 -1.24 1.69 -2.57
C LEU A 92 -2.60 1.74 -1.87
N ALA A 93 -3.39 0.68 -1.95
CA ALA A 93 -4.70 0.61 -1.32
C ALA A 93 -4.62 0.69 0.21
N LEU A 94 -3.65 0.03 0.82
CA LEU A 94 -3.47 0.07 2.27
C LEU A 94 -2.86 1.38 2.76
N ASN A 95 -2.06 2.07 1.95
CA ASN A 95 -1.67 3.45 2.21
C ASN A 95 -2.90 4.38 2.26
N MET A 96 -3.80 4.27 1.28
CA MET A 96 -5.07 5.02 1.29
C MET A 96 -5.90 4.70 2.53
N TYR A 97 -6.06 3.41 2.85
CA TYR A 97 -6.78 2.96 4.04
C TYR A 97 -6.19 3.55 5.32
N SER A 98 -4.88 3.58 5.47
CA SER A 98 -4.19 4.17 6.63
C SER A 98 -4.44 5.68 6.81
N GLN A 99 -4.88 6.36 5.74
CA GLN A 99 -5.27 7.77 5.75
C GLN A 99 -6.80 7.97 5.82
N GLY A 100 -7.55 6.91 6.10
CA GLY A 100 -9.01 6.96 6.21
C GLY A 100 -9.76 6.98 4.87
N ILE A 101 -9.08 6.68 3.77
CA ILE A 101 -9.68 6.63 2.43
C ILE A 101 -9.99 5.16 2.11
N ASN A 102 -11.27 4.86 1.89
CA ASN A 102 -11.67 3.50 1.48
C ASN A 102 -11.27 3.24 0.02
N PRO A 103 -10.34 2.29 -0.25
CA PRO A 103 -9.92 1.96 -1.61
C PRO A 103 -10.95 1.10 -2.37
N ASN A 104 -12.05 0.69 -1.74
CA ASN A 104 -13.04 -0.28 -2.24
C ASN A 104 -12.41 -1.63 -2.63
N LEU A 105 -11.34 -2.03 -1.97
CA LEU A 105 -10.68 -3.31 -2.09
C LEU A 105 -10.65 -3.99 -0.72
N ASP A 106 -10.87 -5.29 -0.70
CA ASP A 106 -10.88 -6.10 0.52
C ASP A 106 -9.58 -6.91 0.65
N PHE A 107 -8.75 -6.54 1.62
CA PHE A 107 -7.54 -7.26 2.02
C PHE A 107 -7.65 -7.89 3.41
N SER A 108 -8.87 -8.08 3.94
CA SER A 108 -9.11 -8.70 5.24
C SER A 108 -8.59 -10.15 5.35
N GLN A 109 -8.17 -10.73 4.24
CA GLN A 109 -7.53 -12.05 4.16
C GLN A 109 -6.23 -11.98 3.34
N ILE A 110 -5.35 -11.02 3.65
CA ILE A 110 -4.15 -10.72 2.86
C ILE A 110 -3.25 -11.94 2.63
N ASN A 111 -3.16 -12.84 3.61
CA ASN A 111 -2.35 -14.07 3.49
C ASN A 111 -2.90 -15.02 2.42
N ASN A 112 -4.21 -15.04 2.18
CA ASN A 112 -4.81 -15.84 1.11
C ASN A 112 -4.51 -15.21 -0.24
N VAL A 113 -4.69 -13.90 -0.36
CA VAL A 113 -4.34 -13.15 -1.59
C VAL A 113 -2.86 -13.38 -1.95
N MET A 114 -1.97 -13.28 -0.95
CA MET A 114 -0.53 -13.51 -1.16
C MET A 114 -0.25 -14.91 -1.70
N ARG A 115 -0.81 -15.95 -1.07
CA ARG A 115 -0.60 -17.36 -1.51
C ARG A 115 -1.09 -17.61 -2.92
N GLU A 116 -2.25 -17.07 -3.30
CA GLU A 116 -2.78 -17.21 -4.66
C GLU A 116 -1.87 -16.53 -5.70
N VAL A 117 -1.38 -15.34 -5.39
CA VAL A 117 -0.48 -14.61 -6.29
C VAL A 117 0.87 -15.33 -6.41
N GLU A 118 1.45 -15.81 -5.30
CA GLU A 118 2.68 -16.61 -5.32
C GLU A 118 2.52 -17.90 -6.14
N TYR A 119 1.37 -18.57 -5.98
CA TYR A 119 1.06 -19.76 -6.76
C TYR A 119 0.97 -19.46 -8.27
N CYS A 120 0.27 -18.39 -8.64
CA CYS A 120 0.09 -18.04 -10.06
C CYS A 120 1.39 -17.54 -10.71
N ASN A 121 2.16 -16.73 -10.01
CA ASN A 121 3.36 -16.08 -10.54
C ASN A 121 4.64 -16.91 -10.35
N GLN A 122 4.62 -17.91 -9.46
CA GLN A 122 5.79 -18.70 -9.07
C GLN A 122 6.96 -17.82 -8.54
N LEU A 123 6.61 -16.69 -7.94
CA LEU A 123 7.55 -15.74 -7.32
C LEU A 123 7.07 -15.45 -5.88
N PRO A 124 7.95 -15.56 -4.88
CA PRO A 124 7.58 -15.25 -3.51
C PRO A 124 7.42 -13.75 -3.29
N VAL A 125 6.46 -13.37 -2.46
CA VAL A 125 6.35 -12.01 -1.93
C VAL A 125 7.47 -11.79 -0.92
N HIS A 126 8.13 -10.63 -1.00
CA HIS A 126 9.26 -10.36 -0.14
C HIS A 126 8.84 -10.33 1.36
N PRO A 127 9.60 -10.98 2.28
CA PRO A 127 9.22 -11.05 3.70
C PRO A 127 9.07 -9.68 4.40
N ARG A 128 9.62 -8.62 3.83
CA ARG A 128 9.48 -7.23 4.29
C ARG A 128 8.58 -6.39 3.38
N HIS A 129 7.73 -7.05 2.57
CA HIS A 129 6.76 -6.33 1.76
C HIS A 129 5.79 -5.55 2.66
N PRO A 130 5.53 -4.26 2.39
CA PRO A 130 4.62 -3.45 3.21
C PRO A 130 3.28 -4.18 3.43
N TYR A 131 2.81 -4.19 4.66
CA TYR A 131 1.55 -4.80 5.12
C TYR A 131 1.46 -6.33 4.98
N ALA A 132 2.01 -6.93 3.92
CA ALA A 132 1.82 -8.35 3.59
C ALA A 132 2.96 -9.27 4.06
N GLY A 133 4.19 -8.78 4.07
CA GLY A 133 5.35 -9.61 4.38
C GLY A 133 5.31 -10.25 5.78
N ASP A 134 5.92 -11.42 5.93
CA ASP A 134 5.91 -12.18 7.20
C ASP A 134 6.55 -11.44 8.38
N LEU A 135 7.41 -10.47 8.12
CA LEU A 135 8.16 -9.73 9.13
C LEU A 135 7.56 -8.38 9.50
N VAL A 136 6.52 -7.91 8.81
CA VAL A 136 6.04 -6.52 8.95
C VAL A 136 5.35 -6.25 10.28
N PHE A 137 4.76 -7.26 10.92
CA PHE A 137 4.16 -7.15 12.24
C PHE A 137 5.01 -7.78 13.35
N THR A 138 6.31 -7.97 13.09
CA THR A 138 7.27 -8.54 14.03
C THR A 138 8.16 -7.45 14.60
N ALA A 139 8.25 -7.35 15.92
CA ALA A 139 9.18 -6.47 16.60
C ALA A 139 10.32 -7.30 17.21
N PHE A 140 11.57 -6.92 16.92
CA PHE A 140 12.77 -7.60 17.47
C PHE A 140 13.34 -6.89 18.70
N SER A 141 13.11 -5.58 18.83
CA SER A 141 13.58 -4.78 19.96
C SER A 141 12.62 -4.85 21.13
N GLY A 142 13.13 -5.10 22.32
CA GLY A 142 12.32 -5.14 23.54
C GLY A 142 11.61 -3.82 23.85
N SER A 143 12.21 -2.67 23.50
CA SER A 143 11.57 -1.35 23.65
C SER A 143 10.39 -1.16 22.71
N HIS A 144 10.49 -1.65 21.47
CA HIS A 144 9.38 -1.59 20.52
C HIS A 144 8.23 -2.50 20.97
N GLN A 145 8.53 -3.70 21.44
CA GLN A 145 7.53 -4.63 21.97
C GLN A 145 6.78 -4.05 23.18
N ASP A 146 7.49 -3.41 24.11
CA ASP A 146 6.89 -2.75 25.27
C ASP A 146 5.98 -1.59 24.84
N ALA A 147 6.42 -0.77 23.89
CA ALA A 147 5.62 0.33 23.35
C ALA A 147 4.33 -0.16 22.67
N ILE A 148 4.42 -1.21 21.84
CA ILE A 148 3.26 -1.83 21.19
C ILE A 148 2.29 -2.39 22.23
N LYS A 149 2.78 -3.13 23.23
CA LYS A 149 1.96 -3.68 24.32
C LYS A 149 1.20 -2.57 25.07
N LYS A 150 1.91 -1.48 25.41
CA LYS A 150 1.30 -0.32 26.07
C LYS A 150 0.25 0.35 25.17
N GLY A 151 0.54 0.55 23.88
CA GLY A 151 -0.39 1.09 22.91
C GLY A 151 -1.66 0.26 22.76
N LEU A 152 -1.52 -1.06 22.61
CA LEU A 152 -2.68 -1.98 22.54
C LEU A 152 -3.52 -1.96 23.80
N ASN A 153 -2.90 -1.89 25.00
CA ASN A 153 -3.63 -1.79 26.25
C ASN A 153 -4.35 -0.43 26.39
N ALA A 154 -3.71 0.65 25.98
CA ALA A 154 -4.33 1.98 25.99
C ALA A 154 -5.54 2.04 25.05
N LEU A 155 -5.39 1.53 23.81
CA LEU A 155 -6.49 1.46 22.84
C LEU A 155 -7.70 0.68 23.36
N ARG A 156 -7.47 -0.49 23.96
CA ARG A 156 -8.53 -1.31 24.58
C ARG A 156 -9.28 -0.59 25.71
N SER A 157 -8.63 0.35 26.38
CA SER A 157 -9.18 1.10 27.52
C SER A 157 -9.85 2.40 27.11
N SER A 158 -9.51 2.97 25.96
CA SER A 158 -9.93 4.32 25.53
C SER A 158 -11.33 4.35 24.91
N ASN A 159 -11.85 3.25 24.38
CA ASN A 159 -13.02 3.21 23.49
C ASN A 159 -12.87 4.13 22.24
N ASP A 160 -11.66 4.56 21.92
CA ASP A 160 -11.38 5.38 20.73
C ASP A 160 -11.32 4.44 19.51
N PRO A 161 -12.10 4.70 18.45
CA PRO A 161 -12.06 3.90 17.23
C PRO A 161 -10.79 4.16 16.41
N GLN A 162 -10.02 5.20 16.72
CA GLN A 162 -8.81 5.56 15.98
C GLN A 162 -7.64 4.63 16.35
N TRP A 163 -6.99 4.07 15.32
CA TRP A 163 -5.80 3.26 15.51
C TRP A 163 -4.58 4.12 15.84
N GLU A 164 -4.02 3.99 17.04
CA GLU A 164 -2.86 4.77 17.52
C GLU A 164 -1.78 3.90 18.19
N VAL A 165 -1.60 2.68 17.70
CA VAL A 165 -0.58 1.78 18.26
C VAL A 165 0.78 2.11 17.69
N PRO A 166 1.80 2.41 18.52
CA PRO A 166 3.16 2.70 18.05
C PRO A 166 3.73 1.57 17.20
N TYR A 167 4.48 1.92 16.15
CA TYR A 167 5.15 1.01 15.22
C TYR A 167 4.23 0.14 14.35
N LEU A 168 2.92 0.25 14.48
CA LEU A 168 1.95 -0.46 13.64
C LEU A 168 1.10 0.56 12.87
N PRO A 169 1.30 0.68 11.55
CA PRO A 169 0.60 1.70 10.74
C PRO A 169 -0.91 1.46 10.61
N ILE A 170 -1.34 0.20 10.76
CA ILE A 170 -2.75 -0.23 10.75
C ILE A 170 -2.94 -1.36 11.75
N ASP A 171 -4.21 -1.67 12.08
CA ASP A 171 -4.53 -2.85 12.87
C ASP A 171 -4.25 -4.13 12.05
N PRO A 172 -3.38 -5.03 12.51
CA PRO A 172 -3.17 -6.33 11.85
C PRO A 172 -4.47 -7.13 11.66
N ALA A 173 -5.45 -6.97 12.53
CA ALA A 173 -6.74 -7.65 12.45
C ALA A 173 -7.52 -7.26 11.19
N ASP A 174 -7.38 -6.04 10.69
CA ASP A 174 -8.01 -5.58 9.45
C ASP A 174 -7.51 -6.35 8.21
N LEU A 175 -6.35 -6.99 8.33
CA LEU A 175 -5.74 -7.82 7.30
C LEU A 175 -5.90 -9.32 7.56
N GLY A 176 -6.70 -9.70 8.57
CA GLY A 176 -6.84 -11.08 9.02
C GLY A 176 -5.54 -11.64 9.63
N ARG A 177 -4.69 -10.75 10.17
CA ARG A 177 -3.43 -11.11 10.85
C ARG A 177 -3.52 -10.78 12.34
N THR A 178 -2.65 -11.38 13.11
CA THR A 178 -2.50 -11.08 14.54
C THR A 178 -1.15 -10.43 14.79
N TYR A 179 -1.08 -9.55 15.78
CA TYR A 179 0.19 -9.15 16.34
C TYR A 179 0.75 -10.35 17.12
N GLU A 180 1.48 -11.17 16.43
CA GLU A 180 2.33 -12.14 17.09
C GLU A 180 3.62 -11.43 17.46
N ALA A 181 3.81 -11.20 18.74
CA ALA A 181 5.13 -10.90 19.30
C ALA A 181 6.00 -12.16 19.09
N VAL A 182 6.37 -12.41 17.84
CA VAL A 182 7.40 -13.40 17.53
C VAL A 182 8.69 -12.81 18.03
N VAL A 183 8.95 -13.02 19.33
CA VAL A 183 10.23 -12.76 19.94
C VAL A 183 11.19 -13.78 19.34
N ARG A 184 11.74 -13.44 18.18
CA ARG A 184 12.89 -14.15 17.65
C ARG A 184 14.11 -13.63 18.38
N ILE A 185 14.68 -14.45 19.25
CA ILE A 185 15.96 -14.15 19.87
C ILE A 185 17.02 -14.24 18.78
N ASN A 186 17.75 -13.15 18.59
CA ASN A 186 18.97 -13.11 17.80
C ASN A 186 20.09 -12.50 18.62
N SER A 187 21.29 -12.42 18.06
CA SER A 187 22.48 -11.86 18.73
C SER A 187 22.34 -10.39 19.17
N GLN A 188 21.29 -9.70 18.74
CA GLN A 188 20.98 -8.30 19.06
C GLN A 188 19.82 -8.16 20.05
N SER A 189 19.21 -9.26 20.48
CA SER A 189 18.10 -9.25 21.42
C SER A 189 18.57 -8.88 22.82
N GLY A 190 17.99 -7.82 23.39
CA GLY A 190 18.28 -7.40 24.77
C GLY A 190 17.61 -8.28 25.81
N LYS A 191 17.94 -8.04 27.11
CA LYS A 191 17.41 -8.80 28.25
C LYS A 191 15.87 -8.92 28.27
N GLY A 192 15.14 -7.90 27.79
CA GLY A 192 13.69 -7.90 27.75
C GLY A 192 13.09 -8.92 26.79
N GLY A 193 13.74 -9.20 25.65
CA GLY A 193 13.32 -10.24 24.71
C GLY A 193 13.48 -11.65 25.29
N VAL A 194 14.54 -11.87 26.03
CA VAL A 194 14.82 -13.15 26.71
C VAL A 194 13.83 -13.36 27.87
N ALA A 195 13.58 -12.35 28.69
CA ALA A 195 12.65 -12.41 29.80
C ALA A 195 11.23 -12.73 29.32
N PHE A 196 10.78 -12.10 28.23
CA PHE A 196 9.44 -12.37 27.66
C PHE A 196 9.23 -13.83 27.23
N LEU A 197 10.28 -14.50 26.73
CA LEU A 197 10.19 -15.93 26.36
C LEU A 197 10.22 -16.85 27.57
N LEU A 198 10.83 -16.42 28.67
CA LEU A 198 10.91 -17.21 29.91
C LEU A 198 9.63 -17.08 30.76
N GLU A 199 8.79 -16.03 30.50
CA GLU A 199 7.50 -15.82 31.16
C GLU A 199 6.31 -16.55 30.48
N LYS A 200 6.54 -17.17 29.31
CA LYS A 200 5.60 -18.04 28.60
C LYS A 200 5.83 -19.50 28.97
#